data_49d734d49294106df82e96ca63f64508
#
_entry.id   49d734d49294106df82e96ca63f64508
#
_cell.length_a   1.000
_cell.length_b   1.000
_cell.length_c   1.000
_cell.angle_alpha   90.00
_cell.angle_beta   90.00
_cell.angle_gamma   90.00
#
_symmetry.space_group_name_H-M   'P 1'
#
loop_
_entity.id
_entity.type
_entity.pdbx_description
1 polymer ?
#
loop_
_entity_poly.entity_id
_entity_poly.type
_entity_poly.pdbx_seq_one_letter_code
_entity_poly.pdbx_strand_id
1 'polypeptide(L)'
;MANDPDAKRLLWFVFAGSRGGLNRLKIISKLKENPFNTNQLAKELGLDYKAIQHHIKVLEKNNMISKVGEKYNVNYFISTYLEVNMEAFEEIEGKLDKSK
;
A
#
# COMPACT_ATOMS: atom_id res chain seq x y z
N MET A 1 15.05 7.18 9.37
CA MET A 1 14.77 8.60 9.35
C MET A 1 13.69 8.91 8.34
N ALA A 2 12.77 9.77 8.71
CA ALA A 2 11.61 10.07 7.89
C ALA A 2 11.92 10.81 6.58
N ASN A 3 13.16 11.27 6.40
CA ASN A 3 13.54 12.09 5.25
C ASN A 3 14.56 11.43 4.33
N ASP A 4 14.53 10.10 4.25
CA ASP A 4 15.41 9.38 3.35
C ASP A 4 15.00 9.66 1.89
N PRO A 5 15.87 10.30 1.07
CA PRO A 5 15.50 10.60 -0.32
C PRO A 5 15.21 9.36 -1.17
N ASP A 6 15.88 8.25 -0.89
CA ASP A 6 15.65 7.02 -1.63
C ASP A 6 14.29 6.43 -1.31
N ALA A 7 13.89 6.49 -0.03
CA ALA A 7 12.57 6.05 0.37
C ALA A 7 11.49 6.91 -0.28
N LYS A 8 11.68 8.22 -0.32
CA LYS A 8 10.71 9.12 -0.95
C LYS A 8 10.54 8.82 -2.43
N ARG A 9 11.65 8.56 -3.14
CA ARG A 9 11.58 8.22 -4.57
C ARG A 9 10.84 6.91 -4.79
N LEU A 10 11.11 5.91 -3.97
CA LEU A 10 10.44 4.63 -4.09
C LEU A 10 8.95 4.77 -3.81
N LEU A 11 8.60 5.49 -2.76
CA LEU A 11 7.20 5.72 -2.43
C LEU A 11 6.48 6.47 -3.54
N TRP A 12 7.12 7.49 -4.08
CA TRP A 12 6.53 8.23 -5.19
C TRP A 12 6.26 7.30 -6.38
N PHE A 13 7.24 6.46 -6.73
CA PHE A 13 7.08 5.51 -7.82
C PHE A 13 5.91 4.56 -7.57
N VAL A 14 5.85 3.98 -6.39
CA VAL A 14 4.85 2.95 -6.09
C VAL A 14 3.44 3.53 -6.03
N PHE A 15 3.28 4.73 -5.49
CA PHE A 15 1.96 5.28 -5.20
C PHE A 15 1.52 6.42 -6.11
N ALA A 16 2.43 7.06 -6.80
CA ALA A 16 2.06 8.21 -7.63
C ALA A 16 2.58 8.12 -9.05
N GLY A 17 3.75 7.56 -9.25
CA GLY A 17 4.44 7.62 -10.53
C GLY A 17 4.22 6.42 -11.45
N SER A 18 3.39 5.46 -11.07
CA SER A 18 3.18 4.28 -11.88
C SER A 18 1.70 3.95 -11.99
N ARG A 19 1.36 3.19 -13.04
CA ARG A 19 -0.02 2.75 -13.24
C ARG A 19 -0.45 1.91 -12.03
N GLY A 20 -1.64 2.16 -11.55
CA GLY A 20 -2.15 1.44 -10.40
C GLY A 20 -1.74 2.03 -9.06
N GLY A 21 -0.95 3.09 -9.06
CA GLY A 21 -0.47 3.70 -7.83
C GLY A 21 -1.59 4.17 -6.92
N LEU A 22 -2.63 4.78 -7.49
CA LEU A 22 -3.75 5.28 -6.69
C LEU A 22 -4.48 4.13 -5.97
N ASN A 23 -4.68 3.00 -6.64
CA ASN A 23 -5.31 1.86 -6.00
C ASN A 23 -4.42 1.28 -4.89
N ARG A 24 -3.11 1.26 -5.11
CA ARG A 24 -2.18 0.80 -4.08
C ARG A 24 -2.20 1.73 -2.87
N LEU A 25 -2.32 3.02 -3.12
CA LEU A 25 -2.45 4.00 -2.03
C LEU A 25 -3.71 3.72 -1.21
N LYS A 26 -4.83 3.42 -1.87
CA LYS A 26 -6.07 3.08 -1.20
C LYS A 26 -5.93 1.81 -0.34
N ILE A 27 -5.19 0.83 -0.85
CA ILE A 27 -4.93 -0.39 -0.08
C ILE A 27 -4.19 -0.05 1.20
N ILE A 28 -3.12 0.74 1.11
CA ILE A 28 -2.37 1.12 2.30
C ILE A 28 -3.24 1.91 3.28
N SER A 29 -4.07 2.81 2.78
CA SER A 29 -4.97 3.58 3.64
C SER A 29 -5.90 2.67 4.44
N LYS A 30 -6.38 1.58 3.82
CA LYS A 30 -7.20 0.60 4.53
C LYS A 30 -6.37 -0.17 5.56
N LEU A 31 -5.17 -0.57 5.19
CA LEU A 31 -4.30 -1.33 6.10
C LEU A 31 -3.83 -0.50 7.30
N LYS A 32 -3.86 0.82 7.19
CA LYS A 32 -3.59 1.68 8.34
C LYS A 32 -4.64 1.50 9.43
N GLU A 33 -5.85 1.13 9.05
CA GLU A 33 -6.96 0.93 10.00
C GLU A 33 -6.92 -0.45 10.63
N ASN A 34 -6.75 -1.48 9.82
CA ASN A 34 -6.77 -2.88 10.25
C ASN A 34 -6.04 -3.75 9.26
N PRO A 35 -5.49 -4.89 9.70
CA PRO A 35 -5.03 -5.90 8.74
C PRO A 35 -6.23 -6.44 7.95
N PHE A 36 -6.00 -6.76 6.68
CA PHE A 36 -7.04 -7.32 5.81
C PHE A 36 -6.44 -8.42 4.95
N ASN A 37 -7.27 -9.38 4.56
CA ASN A 37 -6.89 -10.34 3.54
C ASN A 37 -7.31 -9.81 2.16
N THR A 38 -6.92 -10.54 1.11
CA THR A 38 -7.18 -10.10 -0.26
C THR A 38 -8.67 -9.94 -0.55
N ASN A 39 -9.50 -10.89 -0.10
CA ASN A 39 -10.94 -10.83 -0.32
C ASN A 39 -11.56 -9.61 0.35
N GLN A 40 -11.14 -9.33 1.57
CA GLN A 40 -11.64 -8.19 2.32
C GLN A 40 -11.26 -6.88 1.64
N LEU A 41 -10.01 -6.79 1.16
CA LEU A 41 -9.58 -5.58 0.45
C LEU A 41 -10.39 -5.38 -0.84
N ALA A 42 -10.63 -6.47 -1.57
CA ALA A 42 -11.44 -6.37 -2.79
C ALA A 42 -12.83 -5.82 -2.50
N LYS A 43 -13.46 -6.32 -1.44
CA LYS A 43 -14.77 -5.84 -1.04
C LYS A 43 -14.75 -4.40 -0.56
N GLU A 44 -13.78 -4.07 0.30
CA GLU A 44 -13.68 -2.72 0.87
C GLU A 44 -13.47 -1.66 -0.21
N LEU A 45 -12.71 -1.99 -1.24
CA LEU A 45 -12.35 -1.03 -2.26
C LEU A 45 -13.19 -1.15 -3.53
N GLY A 46 -14.05 -2.16 -3.61
CA GLY A 46 -14.87 -2.37 -4.79
C GLY A 46 -14.02 -2.71 -6.01
N LEU A 47 -12.92 -3.44 -5.80
CA LEU A 47 -12.02 -3.80 -6.88
C LEU A 47 -12.04 -5.31 -7.11
N ASP A 48 -11.69 -5.69 -8.34
CA ASP A 48 -11.58 -7.08 -8.71
C ASP A 48 -10.49 -7.79 -7.90
N TYR A 49 -10.75 -9.03 -7.52
CA TYR A 49 -9.81 -9.83 -6.73
C TYR A 49 -8.44 -9.93 -7.39
N LYS A 50 -8.42 -10.17 -8.72
CA LYS A 50 -7.15 -10.29 -9.43
C LYS A 50 -6.38 -8.98 -9.45
N ALA A 51 -7.08 -7.86 -9.54
CA ALA A 51 -6.43 -6.56 -9.48
C ALA A 51 -5.79 -6.37 -8.11
N ILE A 52 -6.51 -6.73 -7.05
CA ILE A 52 -5.95 -6.64 -5.70
C ILE A 52 -4.72 -7.54 -5.57
N GLN A 53 -4.79 -8.78 -6.09
CA GLN A 53 -3.63 -9.68 -6.04
C GLN A 53 -2.41 -9.07 -6.72
N HIS A 54 -2.63 -8.42 -7.85
CA HIS A 54 -1.53 -7.76 -8.56
C HIS A 54 -0.91 -6.65 -7.71
N HIS A 55 -1.76 -5.82 -7.14
CA HIS A 55 -1.27 -4.72 -6.30
C HIS A 55 -0.56 -5.21 -5.04
N ILE A 56 -1.07 -6.28 -4.44
CA ILE A 56 -0.42 -6.89 -3.28
C ILE A 56 0.99 -7.35 -3.65
N LYS A 57 1.14 -7.99 -4.81
CA LYS A 57 2.48 -8.43 -5.25
C LYS A 57 3.44 -7.27 -5.42
N VAL A 58 2.96 -6.17 -6.02
CA VAL A 58 3.80 -4.99 -6.18
C VAL A 58 4.19 -4.41 -4.82
N LEU A 59 3.24 -4.33 -3.91
CA LEU A 59 3.51 -3.80 -2.57
C LEU A 59 4.48 -4.69 -1.80
N GLU A 60 4.32 -6.01 -1.88
CA GLU A 60 5.24 -6.93 -1.22
C GLU A 60 6.65 -6.83 -1.81
N LYS A 61 6.73 -6.79 -3.13
CA LYS A 61 8.01 -6.70 -3.82
C LYS A 61 8.79 -5.46 -3.40
N ASN A 62 8.09 -4.38 -3.13
CA ASN A 62 8.70 -3.13 -2.71
C ASN A 62 8.74 -2.94 -1.20
N ASN A 63 8.48 -4.01 -0.46
CA ASN A 63 8.57 -4.03 1.00
C ASN A 63 7.64 -3.02 1.69
N MET A 64 6.47 -2.81 1.11
CA MET A 64 5.49 -1.87 1.70
C MET A 64 4.54 -2.57 2.66
N ILE A 65 4.33 -3.86 2.48
CA ILE A 65 3.44 -4.64 3.33
C ILE A 65 4.11 -5.93 3.74
N SER A 66 3.62 -6.50 4.83
CA SER A 66 4.03 -7.80 5.34
C SER A 66 2.81 -8.69 5.41
N LYS A 67 3.02 -9.99 5.49
CA LYS A 67 1.91 -10.92 5.60
C LYS A 67 2.10 -11.87 6.77
N VAL A 68 0.98 -12.29 7.35
CA VAL A 68 0.96 -13.29 8.41
C VAL A 68 -0.07 -14.33 8.03
N GLY A 69 0.27 -15.60 8.24
CA GLY A 69 -0.62 -16.71 7.94
C GLY A 69 -0.12 -17.53 6.78
N GLU A 70 -0.82 -18.62 6.52
CA GLU A 70 -0.46 -19.55 5.46
C GLU A 70 -1.68 -19.92 4.64
N LYS A 71 -1.45 -20.14 3.35
CA LYS A 71 -2.44 -20.62 2.40
C LYS A 71 -3.69 -19.74 2.35
N TYR A 72 -4.76 -20.13 3.03
CA TYR A 72 -6.05 -19.46 2.92
C TYR A 72 -6.29 -18.40 3.99
N ASN A 73 -5.40 -18.33 4.99
CA ASN A 73 -5.56 -17.40 6.11
C ASN A 73 -4.41 -16.40 6.13
N VAL A 74 -4.22 -15.69 5.01
CA VAL A 74 -3.16 -14.69 4.91
C VAL A 74 -3.74 -13.31 5.08
N ASN A 75 -3.27 -12.61 6.11
CA ASN A 75 -3.62 -11.22 6.33
C ASN A 75 -2.42 -10.34 6.04
N TYR A 76 -2.67 -9.16 5.51
CA TYR A 76 -1.63 -8.19 5.17
C TYR A 76 -1.70 -7.02 6.12
N PHE A 77 -0.54 -6.45 6.39
CA PHE A 77 -0.45 -5.26 7.22
C PHE A 77 0.76 -4.44 6.79
N ILE A 78 0.81 -3.19 7.25
CA ILE A 78 1.87 -2.26 6.84
C ILE A 78 3.21 -2.75 7.38
N SER A 79 4.23 -2.75 6.51
CA SER A 79 5.58 -3.18 6.89
C SER A 79 6.22 -2.18 7.83
N THR A 80 7.25 -2.64 8.56
CA THR A 80 8.04 -1.74 9.40
C THR A 80 8.69 -0.65 8.53
N TYR A 81 9.16 -1.02 7.34
CA TYR A 81 9.77 -0.05 6.43
C TYR A 81 8.80 1.10 6.11
N LEU A 82 7.55 0.78 5.78
CA LEU A 82 6.58 1.82 5.47
C LEU A 82 6.19 2.60 6.72
N GLU A 83 6.08 1.94 7.86
CA GLU A 83 5.77 2.63 9.11
C GLU A 83 6.80 3.69 9.43
N VAL A 84 8.08 3.35 9.26
CA VAL A 84 9.17 4.29 9.51
C VAL A 84 9.10 5.48 8.55
N ASN A 85 8.56 5.26 7.35
CA ASN A 85 8.47 6.29 6.31
C ASN A 85 7.05 6.81 6.13
N MET A 86 6.18 6.62 7.12
CA MET A 86 4.77 6.97 7.00
C MET A 86 4.54 8.45 6.73
N GLU A 87 5.39 9.31 7.27
CA GLU A 87 5.27 10.74 7.03
C GLU A 87 5.41 11.06 5.54
N ALA A 88 6.39 10.42 4.88
CA ALA A 88 6.57 10.59 3.44
C ALA A 88 5.37 10.05 2.66
N PHE A 89 4.82 8.91 3.09
CA PHE A 89 3.62 8.37 2.46
C PHE A 89 2.45 9.33 2.58
N GLU A 90 2.23 9.87 3.76
CA GLU A 90 1.11 10.78 4.01
C GLU A 90 1.25 12.08 3.22
N GLU A 91 2.47 12.51 2.99
CA GLU A 91 2.72 13.67 2.15
C GLU A 91 2.26 13.41 0.72
N ILE A 92 2.58 12.23 0.18
CA ILE A 92 2.13 11.84 -1.17
C ILE A 92 0.61 11.72 -1.20
N GLU A 93 0.04 11.09 -0.20
CA GLU A 93 -1.41 10.93 -0.10
C GLU A 93 -2.11 12.28 -0.12
N GLY A 94 -1.60 13.24 0.62
CA GLY A 94 -2.17 14.58 0.66
C GLY A 94 -2.10 15.28 -0.69
N LYS A 95 -0.99 15.10 -1.41
CA LYS A 95 -0.84 15.72 -2.75
C LYS A 95 -1.84 15.13 -3.74
N LEU A 96 -2.04 13.83 -3.70
CA LEU A 96 -2.96 13.18 -4.62
C LEU A 96 -4.41 13.54 -4.31
N ASP A 97 -4.75 13.68 -3.04
CA ASP A 97 -6.10 14.10 -2.64
C ASP A 97 -6.42 15.50 -3.15
N LYS A 98 -5.44 16.39 -3.13
CA LYS A 98 -5.65 17.76 -3.60
C LYS A 98 -5.84 17.85 -5.11
N SER A 99 -5.46 16.81 -5.83
CA SER A 99 -5.58 16.79 -7.30
C SER A 99 -6.99 16.48 -7.79
N LYS A 100 -7.89 16.18 -6.91
CA LYS A 100 -9.26 15.85 -7.27
C LYS A 100 -10.08 17.08 -7.65
#